data_1cc05e4299a69d4dde4e9c3d717362e4
#
_entry.id   1cc05e4299a69d4dde4e9c3d717362e4
#
_cell.length_a   1.000
_cell.length_b   1.000
_cell.length_c   1.000
_cell.angle_alpha   90.00
_cell.angle_beta   90.00
_cell.angle_gamma   90.00
#
_symmetry.space_group_name_H-M   'P 1'
#
loop_
_entity.id
_entity.type
_entity.pdbx_description
1 polymer ?
#
loop_
_entity_poly.entity_id
_entity_poly.type
_entity_poly.pdbx_seq_one_letter_code
_entity_poly.pdbx_strand_id
1 'polypeptide(L)'
;CIGLCDADLLDNGSRHPNLVLMKIAGFLLDNHILFELILDPKANLERYEHVFMSRVFTFTNLPEFYTKAVGTPEEAKFHIGGTGFYANETSIKEYRKKREEDFFRLDHDAYLNTFVNHRGGHKERGIDMARQMPYYHLYDAFVEKQVKAGFKRDKYKDYQKYSIGFLTRGCIRHCPFCINKLEDQVCRYSQLEWFLDNERDEKGHLVRPYIYLWDDNILAADRTIWEPLLQELIDTKRPFQFRQGLDERMLAQSPDGELMAKMLSQAK
;
A
#
# COMPACT_ATOMS: atom_id res chain seq x y z
N CYS A 1 -20.15 -1.28 -11.29
CA CYS A 1 -19.44 -1.26 -10.00
C CYS A 1 -18.04 -1.86 -10.18
N ILE A 2 -17.05 -1.32 -9.47
CA ILE A 2 -15.68 -1.83 -9.45
C ILE A 2 -15.48 -2.73 -8.25
N GLY A 3 -14.91 -3.93 -8.46
CA GLY A 3 -14.51 -4.83 -7.40
C GLY A 3 -13.07 -4.57 -6.95
N LEU A 4 -12.82 -4.52 -5.64
CA LEU A 4 -11.48 -4.48 -5.05
C LEU A 4 -11.24 -5.80 -4.33
N CYS A 5 -10.21 -6.53 -4.70
CA CYS A 5 -9.93 -7.87 -4.20
C CYS A 5 -8.56 -7.91 -3.53
N ASP A 6 -8.55 -8.10 -2.21
CA ASP A 6 -7.36 -8.43 -1.44
C ASP A 6 -7.28 -9.96 -1.33
N ALA A 7 -6.47 -10.58 -2.20
CA ALA A 7 -6.37 -12.04 -2.25
C ALA A 7 -5.80 -12.61 -0.94
N ASP A 8 -4.87 -11.90 -0.30
CA ASP A 8 -4.26 -12.33 0.96
C ASP A 8 -5.28 -12.29 2.10
N LEU A 9 -6.18 -11.30 2.09
CA LEU A 9 -7.28 -11.22 3.05
C LEU A 9 -8.27 -12.38 2.87
N LEU A 10 -8.64 -12.68 1.64
CA LEU A 10 -9.62 -13.73 1.33
C LEU A 10 -9.12 -15.14 1.67
N ASP A 11 -7.84 -15.41 1.46
CA ASP A 11 -7.24 -16.73 1.72
C ASP A 11 -6.91 -16.94 3.20
N ASN A 12 -6.11 -16.04 3.78
CA ASN A 12 -5.50 -16.28 5.10
C ASN A 12 -5.93 -15.27 6.19
N GLY A 13 -6.69 -14.24 5.83
CA GLY A 13 -7.00 -13.15 6.73
C GLY A 13 -5.76 -12.29 7.02
N SER A 14 -5.46 -11.33 6.18
CA SER A 14 -4.33 -10.40 6.38
C SER A 14 -4.43 -9.69 7.73
N ARG A 15 -3.26 -9.41 8.34
CA ARG A 15 -3.18 -8.58 9.54
C ARG A 15 -3.19 -7.08 9.24
N HIS A 16 -2.90 -6.72 8.00
CA HIS A 16 -2.73 -5.33 7.56
C HIS A 16 -3.60 -5.07 6.34
N PRO A 17 -4.14 -3.85 6.20
CA PRO A 17 -4.85 -3.47 4.99
C PRO A 17 -3.89 -3.42 3.80
N ASN A 18 -4.40 -3.64 2.61
CA ASN A 18 -3.63 -3.48 1.38
C ASN A 18 -3.63 -2.01 0.96
N LEU A 19 -2.48 -1.34 1.09
CA LEU A 19 -2.36 0.09 0.81
C LEU A 19 -2.66 0.44 -0.65
N VAL A 20 -2.30 -0.44 -1.59
CA VAL A 20 -2.56 -0.21 -3.03
C VAL A 20 -4.07 -0.17 -3.27
N LEU A 21 -4.82 -1.14 -2.74
CA LEU A 21 -6.28 -1.16 -2.86
C LEU A 21 -6.94 0.04 -2.16
N MET A 22 -6.42 0.47 -1.01
CA MET A 22 -6.91 1.68 -0.34
C MET A 22 -6.69 2.93 -1.20
N LYS A 23 -5.57 3.04 -1.90
CA LYS A 23 -5.29 4.16 -2.81
C LYS A 23 -6.16 4.11 -4.07
N ILE A 24 -6.36 2.93 -4.65
CA ILE A 24 -7.32 2.75 -5.74
C ILE A 24 -8.73 3.15 -5.28
N ALA A 25 -9.15 2.72 -4.09
CA ALA A 25 -10.44 3.11 -3.52
C ALA A 25 -10.57 4.63 -3.33
N GLY A 26 -9.51 5.29 -2.85
CA GLY A 26 -9.46 6.75 -2.75
C GLY A 26 -9.64 7.43 -4.11
N PHE A 27 -8.94 6.96 -5.13
CA PHE A 27 -9.07 7.47 -6.49
C PHE A 27 -10.51 7.27 -7.04
N LEU A 28 -11.10 6.09 -6.86
CA LEU A 28 -12.46 5.81 -7.28
C LEU A 28 -13.47 6.71 -6.56
N LEU A 29 -13.29 6.93 -5.26
CA LEU A 29 -14.11 7.83 -4.46
C LEU A 29 -14.03 9.27 -4.96
N ASP A 30 -12.82 9.79 -5.19
CA ASP A 30 -12.58 11.15 -5.70
C ASP A 30 -13.21 11.38 -7.09
N ASN A 31 -13.37 10.30 -7.85
CA ASN A 31 -13.99 10.32 -9.18
C ASN A 31 -15.47 9.89 -9.18
N HIS A 32 -16.09 9.71 -8.01
CA HIS A 32 -17.50 9.31 -7.84
C HIS A 32 -17.87 7.97 -8.52
N ILE A 33 -16.92 7.01 -8.52
CA ILE A 33 -17.10 5.68 -9.10
C ILE A 33 -17.49 4.72 -7.98
N LEU A 34 -18.55 3.95 -8.20
CA LEU A 34 -18.99 2.95 -7.23
C LEU A 34 -18.02 1.78 -7.18
N PHE A 35 -17.60 1.42 -5.98
CA PHE A 35 -16.71 0.29 -5.73
C PHE A 35 -17.09 -0.43 -4.43
N GLU A 36 -16.62 -1.65 -4.29
CA GLU A 36 -16.71 -2.40 -3.04
C GLU A 36 -15.49 -3.32 -2.83
N LEU A 37 -15.16 -3.60 -1.57
CA LEU A 37 -14.21 -4.63 -1.21
C LEU A 37 -14.90 -5.99 -1.30
N ILE A 38 -14.36 -6.91 -2.11
CA ILE A 38 -14.88 -8.26 -2.27
C ILE A 38 -14.49 -9.09 -1.05
N LEU A 39 -15.48 -9.55 -0.27
CA LEU A 39 -15.29 -10.32 0.96
C LEU A 39 -15.76 -11.78 0.83
N ASP A 40 -16.13 -12.20 -0.36
CA ASP A 40 -16.52 -13.59 -0.66
C ASP A 40 -15.62 -14.16 -1.78
N PRO A 41 -14.84 -15.22 -1.52
CA PRO A 41 -14.01 -15.87 -2.53
C PRO A 41 -14.80 -16.52 -3.67
N LYS A 42 -16.13 -16.61 -3.54
CA LYS A 42 -17.08 -17.12 -4.54
C LYS A 42 -17.99 -16.04 -5.11
N ALA A 43 -17.57 -14.77 -5.03
CA ALA A 43 -18.36 -13.64 -5.50
C ALA A 43 -18.80 -13.83 -6.97
N ASN A 44 -20.04 -13.39 -7.29
CA ASN A 44 -20.51 -13.33 -8.66
C ASN A 44 -19.87 -12.15 -9.39
N LEU A 45 -19.13 -12.44 -10.49
CA LEU A 45 -18.43 -11.45 -11.29
C LEU A 45 -19.32 -10.60 -12.20
N GLU A 46 -20.56 -10.99 -12.45
CA GLU A 46 -21.48 -10.25 -13.34
C GLU A 46 -21.75 -8.84 -12.86
N ARG A 47 -21.69 -8.61 -11.54
CA ARG A 47 -21.91 -7.30 -10.92
C ARG A 47 -20.76 -6.32 -11.10
N TYR A 48 -19.57 -6.80 -11.53
CA TYR A 48 -18.38 -5.96 -11.68
C TYR A 48 -18.03 -5.77 -13.16
N GLU A 49 -17.73 -4.54 -13.51
CA GLU A 49 -17.15 -4.19 -14.81
C GLU A 49 -15.66 -4.51 -14.82
N HIS A 50 -14.98 -4.14 -13.73
CA HIS A 50 -13.56 -4.41 -13.49
C HIS A 50 -13.32 -4.87 -12.07
N VAL A 51 -12.26 -5.65 -11.87
CA VAL A 51 -11.80 -6.11 -10.57
C VAL A 51 -10.31 -5.83 -10.44
N PHE A 52 -9.94 -4.95 -9.50
CA PHE A 52 -8.54 -4.74 -9.12
C PHE A 52 -8.16 -5.74 -8.03
N MET A 53 -7.25 -6.66 -8.34
CA MET A 53 -6.86 -7.72 -7.42
C MET A 53 -5.38 -7.57 -7.04
N SER A 54 -5.11 -7.51 -5.74
CA SER A 54 -3.75 -7.50 -5.19
C SER A 54 -3.43 -8.81 -4.51
N ARG A 55 -2.22 -9.33 -4.78
CA ARG A 55 -1.63 -10.49 -4.11
C ARG A 55 -0.22 -10.12 -3.68
N VAL A 56 0.05 -10.12 -2.37
CA VAL A 56 1.36 -9.74 -1.82
C VAL A 56 2.25 -10.95 -1.60
N PHE A 57 1.71 -12.06 -1.11
CA PHE A 57 2.48 -13.25 -0.79
C PHE A 57 2.35 -14.34 -1.86
N THR A 58 3.48 -14.96 -2.19
CA THR A 58 3.54 -16.02 -3.23
C THR A 58 2.78 -17.29 -2.87
N PHE A 59 2.60 -17.55 -1.58
CA PHE A 59 1.88 -18.72 -1.06
C PHE A 59 0.35 -18.50 -0.93
N THR A 60 -0.14 -17.29 -1.14
CA THR A 60 -1.57 -16.98 -1.10
C THR A 60 -2.30 -17.69 -2.24
N ASN A 61 -3.38 -18.40 -1.92
CA ASN A 61 -4.25 -19.01 -2.92
C ASN A 61 -5.11 -17.92 -3.58
N LEU A 62 -5.26 -18.02 -4.88
CA LEU A 62 -6.10 -17.08 -5.63
C LEU A 62 -7.58 -17.43 -5.44
N PRO A 63 -8.47 -16.43 -5.37
CA PRO A 63 -9.90 -16.65 -5.18
C PRO A 63 -10.51 -17.52 -6.28
N GLU A 64 -11.52 -18.32 -5.95
CA GLU A 64 -12.18 -19.24 -6.87
C GLU A 64 -12.77 -18.52 -8.09
N PHE A 65 -13.35 -17.34 -7.90
CA PHE A 65 -13.89 -16.54 -9.00
C PHE A 65 -12.83 -16.12 -10.02
N TYR A 66 -11.59 -15.83 -9.59
CA TYR A 66 -10.50 -15.51 -10.50
C TYR A 66 -9.97 -16.76 -11.21
N THR A 67 -9.72 -17.85 -10.48
CA THR A 67 -9.21 -19.09 -11.08
C THR A 67 -10.16 -19.67 -12.14
N LYS A 68 -11.46 -19.47 -11.96
CA LYS A 68 -12.49 -19.85 -12.96
C LYS A 68 -12.52 -18.90 -14.16
N ALA A 69 -12.18 -17.64 -13.99
CA ALA A 69 -12.17 -16.64 -15.05
C ALA A 69 -10.97 -16.77 -15.99
N VAL A 70 -9.83 -17.29 -15.49
CA VAL A 70 -8.60 -17.48 -16.27
C VAL A 70 -8.87 -18.33 -17.51
N GLY A 71 -8.46 -17.84 -18.68
CA GLY A 71 -8.71 -18.46 -19.98
C GLY A 71 -10.13 -18.27 -20.55
N THR A 72 -10.97 -17.48 -19.90
CA THR A 72 -12.29 -17.09 -20.39
C THR A 72 -12.36 -15.59 -20.72
N PRO A 73 -13.39 -15.09 -21.44
CA PRO A 73 -13.56 -13.66 -21.66
C PRO A 73 -13.66 -12.82 -20.38
N GLU A 74 -14.09 -13.42 -19.28
CA GLU A 74 -14.17 -12.75 -17.96
C GLU A 74 -12.80 -12.35 -17.40
N GLU A 75 -11.72 -13.00 -17.84
CA GLU A 75 -10.36 -12.66 -17.42
C GLU A 75 -10.00 -11.20 -17.74
N ALA A 76 -10.57 -10.66 -18.84
CA ALA A 76 -10.34 -9.28 -19.25
C ALA A 76 -10.83 -8.23 -18.24
N LYS A 77 -11.71 -8.61 -17.30
CA LYS A 77 -12.15 -7.73 -16.20
C LYS A 77 -11.08 -7.50 -15.12
N PHE A 78 -10.06 -8.37 -15.06
CA PHE A 78 -9.10 -8.35 -13.96
C PHE A 78 -7.88 -7.48 -14.25
N HIS A 79 -7.59 -6.59 -13.30
CA HIS A 79 -6.35 -5.83 -13.18
C HIS A 79 -5.59 -6.41 -11.99
N ILE A 80 -4.57 -7.19 -12.26
CA ILE A 80 -3.83 -7.91 -11.19
C ILE A 80 -2.50 -7.24 -10.91
N GLY A 81 -2.10 -7.23 -9.64
CA GLY A 81 -0.83 -6.68 -9.20
C GLY A 81 -0.41 -7.17 -7.82
N GLY A 82 0.78 -6.74 -7.42
CA GLY A 82 1.40 -7.09 -6.14
C GLY A 82 2.52 -8.10 -6.26
N THR A 83 3.43 -8.05 -5.28
CA THR A 83 4.69 -8.80 -5.25
C THR A 83 4.52 -10.31 -5.35
N GLY A 84 3.39 -10.84 -4.92
CA GLY A 84 3.07 -12.27 -4.99
C GLY A 84 2.99 -12.85 -6.41
N PHE A 85 2.87 -12.01 -7.43
CA PHE A 85 2.86 -12.46 -8.82
C PHE A 85 4.24 -12.55 -9.46
N TYR A 86 5.26 -11.88 -8.92
CA TYR A 86 6.59 -11.85 -9.53
C TYR A 86 7.75 -12.16 -8.58
N ALA A 87 7.52 -12.30 -7.27
CA ALA A 87 8.59 -12.49 -6.29
C ALA A 87 9.39 -13.80 -6.48
N ASN A 88 8.79 -14.82 -7.10
CA ASN A 88 9.43 -16.12 -7.36
C ASN A 88 10.23 -16.16 -8.68
N GLU A 89 10.31 -15.05 -9.42
CA GLU A 89 11.08 -15.04 -10.66
C GLU A 89 12.57 -15.26 -10.37
N THR A 90 13.15 -16.23 -11.04
CA THR A 90 14.56 -16.61 -10.92
C THR A 90 15.47 -15.74 -11.78
N SER A 91 14.94 -15.22 -12.88
CA SER A 91 15.65 -14.32 -13.79
C SER A 91 15.51 -12.87 -13.32
N ILE A 92 16.65 -12.20 -13.08
CA ILE A 92 16.71 -10.77 -12.75
C ILE A 92 16.00 -9.91 -13.80
N LYS A 93 16.13 -10.27 -15.07
CA LYS A 93 15.52 -9.55 -16.20
C LYS A 93 13.99 -9.66 -16.16
N GLU A 94 13.45 -10.86 -15.94
CA GLU A 94 12.01 -11.09 -15.83
C GLU A 94 11.43 -10.47 -14.57
N TYR A 95 12.14 -10.57 -13.45
CA TYR A 95 11.77 -9.90 -12.21
C TYR A 95 11.63 -8.39 -12.40
N ARG A 96 12.64 -7.73 -12.99
CA ARG A 96 12.59 -6.28 -13.28
C ARG A 96 11.45 -5.95 -14.22
N LYS A 97 11.29 -6.70 -15.31
CA LYS A 97 10.22 -6.50 -16.28
C LYS A 97 8.84 -6.59 -15.62
N LYS A 98 8.57 -7.66 -14.89
CA LYS A 98 7.27 -7.84 -14.21
C LYS A 98 7.01 -6.79 -13.13
N ARG A 99 8.05 -6.40 -12.40
CA ARG A 99 7.94 -5.34 -11.40
C ARG A 99 7.65 -3.98 -12.04
N GLU A 100 8.31 -3.65 -13.13
CA GLU A 100 8.02 -2.44 -13.91
C GLU A 100 6.60 -2.48 -14.47
N GLU A 101 6.17 -3.60 -15.03
CA GLU A 101 4.81 -3.79 -15.52
C GLU A 101 3.77 -3.64 -14.40
N ASP A 102 4.01 -4.19 -13.23
CA ASP A 102 3.12 -4.07 -12.06
C ASP A 102 3.05 -2.62 -11.55
N PHE A 103 4.19 -1.95 -11.47
CA PHE A 103 4.28 -0.55 -11.05
C PHE A 103 3.61 0.40 -12.05
N PHE A 104 3.91 0.24 -13.34
CA PHE A 104 3.37 1.08 -14.42
C PHE A 104 1.92 0.74 -14.76
N ARG A 105 1.46 -0.44 -14.42
CA ARG A 105 0.13 -0.91 -14.80
C ARG A 105 -0.99 -0.06 -14.20
N LEU A 106 -0.85 0.38 -12.97
CA LEU A 106 -1.82 1.27 -12.33
C LEU A 106 -1.72 2.70 -12.84
N ASP A 107 -0.49 3.21 -13.00
CA ASP A 107 -0.25 4.57 -13.52
C ASP A 107 -0.65 4.72 -15.00
N HIS A 108 -0.59 3.61 -15.77
CA HIS A 108 -0.90 3.59 -17.19
C HIS A 108 -2.11 2.72 -17.55
N ASP A 109 -2.87 2.27 -16.56
CA ASP A 109 -4.06 1.48 -16.81
C ASP A 109 -5.05 2.26 -17.69
N ALA A 110 -5.42 1.65 -18.83
CA ALA A 110 -6.26 2.30 -19.82
C ALA A 110 -7.64 2.67 -19.25
N TYR A 111 -8.19 1.84 -18.35
CA TYR A 111 -9.46 2.10 -17.70
C TYR A 111 -9.36 3.30 -16.75
N LEU A 112 -8.37 3.32 -15.87
CA LEU A 112 -8.15 4.43 -14.93
C LEU A 112 -7.81 5.74 -15.66
N ASN A 113 -7.08 5.67 -16.77
CA ASN A 113 -6.75 6.82 -17.61
C ASN A 113 -7.97 7.45 -18.28
N THR A 114 -9.06 6.69 -18.52
CA THR A 114 -10.28 7.27 -19.13
C THR A 114 -10.93 8.30 -18.23
N PHE A 115 -10.84 8.17 -16.91
CA PHE A 115 -11.43 9.11 -15.96
C PHE A 115 -10.66 10.42 -15.84
N VAL A 116 -9.35 10.37 -15.99
CA VAL A 116 -8.50 11.58 -15.95
C VAL A 116 -8.73 12.45 -17.18
N ASN A 117 -8.95 11.86 -18.35
CA ASN A 117 -9.14 12.59 -19.60
C ASN A 117 -10.49 13.32 -19.71
N HIS A 118 -11.52 12.93 -18.96
CA HIS A 118 -12.85 13.53 -19.03
C HIS A 118 -12.99 14.83 -18.22
N ARG A 119 -12.04 15.17 -17.36
CA ARG A 119 -12.09 16.37 -16.49
C ARG A 119 -11.23 17.54 -16.95
N GLY A 120 -10.83 17.58 -18.22
CA GLY A 120 -10.31 18.79 -18.85
C GLY A 120 -8.87 19.15 -18.49
N GLY A 121 -7.95 18.76 -19.31
CA GLY A 121 -6.79 19.57 -19.58
C GLY A 121 -5.43 19.10 -19.11
N HIS A 122 -5.30 18.05 -18.35
CA HIS A 122 -3.98 17.47 -18.06
C HIS A 122 -3.88 16.04 -18.56
N LYS A 123 -3.00 15.85 -19.55
CA LYS A 123 -2.64 14.57 -20.16
C LYS A 123 -1.85 13.64 -19.21
N GLU A 124 -2.04 13.75 -17.92
CA GLU A 124 -1.21 13.06 -16.97
C GLU A 124 -1.97 11.94 -16.29
N ARG A 125 -1.67 10.71 -16.78
CA ARG A 125 -1.47 9.49 -16.00
C ARG A 125 -2.62 9.11 -15.07
N GLY A 126 -3.02 7.86 -15.09
CA GLY A 126 -3.94 7.22 -14.15
C GLY A 126 -3.71 7.63 -12.68
N ILE A 127 -3.72 6.70 -11.77
CA ILE A 127 -3.50 7.01 -10.35
C ILE A 127 -2.03 7.38 -10.10
N ASP A 128 -1.78 8.57 -9.55
CA ASP A 128 -0.49 8.88 -8.93
C ASP A 128 -0.42 8.19 -7.56
N MET A 129 0.14 6.99 -7.53
CA MET A 129 0.21 6.17 -6.32
C MET A 129 1.03 6.80 -5.19
N ALA A 130 1.94 7.73 -5.49
CA ALA A 130 2.66 8.47 -4.45
C ALA A 130 1.75 9.48 -3.75
N ARG A 131 0.89 10.18 -4.52
CA ARG A 131 0.06 11.30 -4.06
C ARG A 131 -1.33 10.91 -3.60
N GLN A 132 -1.90 9.82 -4.16
CA GLN A 132 -3.26 9.42 -3.86
C GLN A 132 -3.45 9.13 -2.38
N MET A 133 -4.39 9.85 -1.75
CA MET A 133 -4.80 9.58 -0.37
C MET A 133 -5.48 8.20 -0.28
N PRO A 134 -5.08 7.32 0.64
CA PRO A 134 -5.76 6.07 0.87
C PRO A 134 -7.18 6.28 1.41
N TYR A 135 -8.15 5.51 0.92
CA TYR A 135 -9.48 5.45 1.52
C TYR A 135 -9.46 4.53 2.74
N TYR A 136 -9.34 5.12 3.91
CA TYR A 136 -9.13 4.40 5.18
C TYR A 136 -10.35 3.62 5.68
N HIS A 137 -11.52 3.82 5.10
CA HIS A 137 -12.75 3.09 5.45
C HIS A 137 -12.99 1.85 4.58
N LEU A 138 -12.10 1.54 3.64
CA LEU A 138 -12.26 0.40 2.71
C LEU A 138 -12.51 -0.93 3.45
N TYR A 139 -11.87 -1.12 4.60
CA TYR A 139 -11.93 -2.37 5.37
C TYR A 139 -12.92 -2.36 6.53
N ASP A 140 -13.69 -1.29 6.74
CA ASP A 140 -14.58 -1.18 7.91
C ASP A 140 -15.63 -2.28 7.93
N ALA A 141 -16.26 -2.59 6.79
CA ALA A 141 -17.21 -3.69 6.68
C ALA A 141 -16.60 -5.06 7.05
N PHE A 142 -15.35 -5.29 6.65
CA PHE A 142 -14.59 -6.49 7.04
C PHE A 142 -14.40 -6.53 8.57
N VAL A 143 -13.90 -5.46 9.17
CA VAL A 143 -13.65 -5.40 10.62
C VAL A 143 -14.95 -5.62 11.40
N GLU A 144 -16.05 -4.97 10.99
CA GLU A 144 -17.37 -5.15 11.64
C GLU A 144 -17.87 -6.60 11.51
N LYS A 145 -17.68 -7.24 10.36
CA LYS A 145 -18.00 -8.67 10.16
C LYS A 145 -17.22 -9.55 11.15
N GLN A 146 -15.93 -9.28 11.35
CA GLN A 146 -15.09 -10.03 12.27
C GLN A 146 -15.48 -9.80 13.73
N VAL A 147 -15.79 -8.55 14.11
CA VAL A 147 -16.25 -8.23 15.46
C VAL A 147 -17.60 -8.92 15.76
N LYS A 148 -18.52 -8.92 14.80
CA LYS A 148 -19.79 -9.66 14.91
C LYS A 148 -19.58 -11.19 15.03
N ALA A 149 -18.51 -11.70 14.44
CA ALA A 149 -18.11 -13.11 14.58
C ALA A 149 -17.41 -13.43 15.92
N GLY A 150 -17.27 -12.44 16.83
CA GLY A 150 -16.75 -12.64 18.19
C GLY A 150 -15.25 -12.30 18.34
N PHE A 151 -14.58 -11.79 17.31
CA PHE A 151 -13.19 -11.38 17.45
C PHE A 151 -13.09 -10.00 18.12
N LYS A 152 -12.04 -9.81 18.94
CA LYS A 152 -11.78 -8.52 19.58
C LYS A 152 -11.38 -7.47 18.54
N ARG A 153 -11.97 -6.28 18.57
CA ARG A 153 -11.69 -5.16 17.67
C ARG A 153 -10.20 -4.78 17.66
N ASP A 154 -9.54 -4.85 18.81
CA ASP A 154 -8.11 -4.51 18.94
C ASP A 154 -7.19 -5.38 18.06
N LYS A 155 -7.63 -6.60 17.69
CA LYS A 155 -6.92 -7.45 16.72
C LYS A 155 -6.79 -6.77 15.33
N TYR A 156 -7.71 -5.86 15.02
CA TYR A 156 -7.83 -5.17 13.73
C TYR A 156 -7.42 -3.70 13.79
N LYS A 157 -6.64 -3.30 14.81
CA LYS A 157 -6.20 -1.91 14.99
C LYS A 157 -5.41 -1.39 13.79
N ASP A 158 -4.68 -2.25 13.07
CA ASP A 158 -3.90 -1.86 11.89
C ASP A 158 -4.79 -1.37 10.74
N TYR A 159 -6.03 -1.83 10.68
CA TYR A 159 -7.03 -1.35 9.72
C TYR A 159 -7.66 -0.01 10.11
N GLN A 160 -7.71 0.31 11.40
CA GLN A 160 -8.56 1.40 11.90
C GLN A 160 -7.80 2.51 12.63
N LYS A 161 -6.56 2.29 13.09
CA LYS A 161 -5.86 3.21 13.99
C LYS A 161 -4.58 3.80 13.42
N TYR A 162 -4.19 3.38 12.22
CA TYR A 162 -2.94 3.81 11.61
C TYR A 162 -3.17 4.53 10.28
N SER A 163 -2.46 5.66 10.11
CA SER A 163 -2.17 6.22 8.80
C SER A 163 -0.98 5.46 8.21
N ILE A 164 -1.12 4.92 6.99
CA ILE A 164 -0.15 4.00 6.40
C ILE A 164 0.41 4.57 5.11
N GLY A 165 1.73 4.55 4.96
CA GLY A 165 2.36 5.03 3.74
C GLY A 165 3.85 4.72 3.64
N PHE A 166 4.45 5.24 2.58
CA PHE A 166 5.89 5.22 2.32
C PHE A 166 6.36 6.65 2.13
N LEU A 167 7.37 7.09 2.86
CA LEU A 167 8.06 8.35 2.62
C LEU A 167 9.18 8.18 1.61
N THR A 168 9.82 7.01 1.64
CA THR A 168 10.90 6.62 0.74
C THR A 168 10.65 5.23 0.15
N ARG A 169 11.33 4.94 -0.97
CA ARG A 169 11.35 3.61 -1.58
C ARG A 169 12.79 3.24 -1.92
N GLY A 170 13.03 1.93 -1.84
CA GLY A 170 14.31 1.35 -2.18
C GLY A 170 15.18 1.00 -0.99
N CYS A 171 16.26 0.28 -1.27
CA CYS A 171 17.23 -0.17 -0.28
C CYS A 171 18.60 -0.35 -0.95
N ILE A 172 19.67 -0.07 -0.20
CA ILE A 172 21.05 -0.29 -0.65
C ILE A 172 21.55 -1.72 -0.35
N ARG A 173 20.68 -2.57 0.22
CA ARG A 173 21.04 -3.94 0.62
C ARG A 173 20.51 -4.95 -0.38
N HIS A 174 21.39 -5.79 -0.89
CA HIS A 174 21.07 -6.85 -1.85
C HIS A 174 20.81 -8.19 -1.13
N CYS A 175 19.98 -8.19 -0.07
CA CYS A 175 19.68 -9.41 0.68
C CYS A 175 19.00 -10.44 -0.25
N PRO A 176 19.53 -11.69 -0.37
CA PRO A 176 19.08 -12.65 -1.37
C PRO A 176 17.59 -13.02 -1.26
N PHE A 177 17.04 -12.95 -0.05
CA PHE A 177 15.64 -13.27 0.27
C PHE A 177 14.70 -12.07 0.11
N CYS A 178 15.23 -10.87 -0.10
CA CYS A 178 14.44 -9.64 -0.08
C CYS A 178 13.86 -9.34 -1.46
N ILE A 179 12.63 -8.80 -1.48
CA ILE A 179 11.98 -8.32 -2.71
C ILE A 179 12.73 -7.12 -3.31
N ASN A 180 13.43 -6.33 -2.49
CA ASN A 180 14.17 -5.14 -2.89
C ASN A 180 15.65 -5.42 -3.24
N LYS A 181 16.01 -6.68 -3.45
CA LYS A 181 17.41 -7.10 -3.73
C LYS A 181 18.05 -6.48 -4.98
N LEU A 182 17.25 -5.84 -5.82
CA LEU A 182 17.71 -5.19 -7.06
C LEU A 182 17.70 -3.65 -6.99
N GLU A 183 17.37 -3.10 -5.84
CA GLU A 183 17.48 -1.67 -5.59
C GLU A 183 18.93 -1.32 -5.23
N ASP A 184 19.39 -0.16 -5.68
CA ASP A 184 20.75 0.32 -5.44
C ASP A 184 20.77 1.61 -4.60
N GLN A 185 19.62 2.21 -4.39
CA GLN A 185 19.48 3.50 -3.70
C GLN A 185 18.15 3.62 -2.98
N VAL A 186 18.07 4.61 -2.10
CA VAL A 186 16.81 5.01 -1.45
C VAL A 186 16.43 6.40 -1.97
N CYS A 187 15.23 6.52 -2.52
CA CYS A 187 14.72 7.76 -3.06
C CYS A 187 13.49 8.25 -2.29
N ARG A 188 13.26 9.56 -2.27
CA ARG A 188 12.00 10.12 -1.79
C ARG A 188 10.86 9.63 -2.68
N TYR A 189 9.74 9.23 -2.05
CA TYR A 189 8.59 8.70 -2.77
C TYR A 189 7.33 9.53 -2.56
N SER A 190 6.91 9.74 -1.31
CA SER A 190 5.67 10.42 -0.98
C SER A 190 5.90 11.53 0.04
N GLN A 191 4.95 12.46 0.15
CA GLN A 191 4.88 13.40 1.25
C GLN A 191 3.98 12.83 2.34
N LEU A 192 4.25 13.19 3.60
CA LEU A 192 3.48 12.68 4.73
C LEU A 192 1.99 13.06 4.62
N GLU A 193 1.70 14.28 4.19
CA GLU A 193 0.33 14.78 4.01
C GLU A 193 -0.51 13.98 3.01
N TRP A 194 0.12 13.23 2.08
CA TRP A 194 -0.59 12.43 1.07
C TRP A 194 -1.12 11.10 1.60
N PHE A 195 -0.79 10.74 2.84
CA PHE A 195 -1.35 9.58 3.50
C PHE A 195 -1.67 9.79 4.98
N LEU A 196 -1.35 10.96 5.54
CA LEU A 196 -1.65 11.26 6.94
C LEU A 196 -3.13 11.58 7.09
N ASP A 197 -3.88 10.70 7.71
CA ASP A 197 -5.29 10.91 8.00
C ASP A 197 -5.47 11.85 9.20
N ASN A 198 -6.31 12.85 9.02
CA ASN A 198 -6.64 13.87 10.02
C ASN A 198 -8.11 13.79 10.47
N GLU A 199 -8.81 12.72 10.12
CA GLU A 199 -10.19 12.49 10.54
C GLU A 199 -10.29 12.51 12.07
N ARG A 200 -11.36 13.14 12.57
CA ARG A 200 -11.65 13.22 14.00
C ARG A 200 -13.02 12.63 14.31
N ASP A 201 -13.11 11.99 15.45
CA ASP A 201 -14.37 11.51 16.00
C ASP A 201 -15.23 12.67 16.54
N GLU A 202 -16.44 12.35 16.99
CA GLU A 202 -17.38 13.32 17.56
C GLU A 202 -16.83 14.05 18.80
N LYS A 203 -15.82 13.50 19.46
CA LYS A 203 -15.15 14.08 20.64
C LYS A 203 -13.89 14.90 20.24
N GLY A 204 -13.59 15.01 18.96
CA GLY A 204 -12.44 15.72 18.43
C GLY A 204 -11.12 14.94 18.50
N HIS A 205 -11.12 13.67 18.90
CA HIS A 205 -9.92 12.83 18.89
C HIS A 205 -9.64 12.32 17.48
N LEU A 206 -8.35 12.18 17.14
CA LEU A 206 -7.96 11.56 15.88
C LEU A 206 -8.47 10.12 15.83
N VAL A 207 -9.14 9.78 14.73
CA VAL A 207 -9.59 8.39 14.46
C VAL A 207 -8.38 7.50 14.28
N ARG A 208 -7.34 8.00 13.56
CA ARG A 208 -6.06 7.31 13.30
C ARG A 208 -4.88 8.10 13.91
N PRO A 209 -4.66 7.90 15.24
CA PRO A 209 -3.62 8.66 15.96
C PRO A 209 -2.19 8.20 15.66
N TYR A 210 -2.01 7.05 15.03
CA TYR A 210 -0.71 6.42 14.80
C TYR A 210 -0.30 6.48 13.33
N ILE A 211 1.02 6.39 13.08
CA ILE A 211 1.59 6.36 11.73
C ILE A 211 2.36 5.05 11.54
N TYR A 212 2.06 4.31 10.46
CA TYR A 212 2.81 3.15 9.99
C TYR A 212 3.57 3.49 8.71
N LEU A 213 4.87 3.43 8.81
CA LEU A 213 5.77 3.60 7.69
C LEU A 213 6.22 2.23 7.20
N TRP A 214 5.98 1.97 5.93
CA TRP A 214 6.35 0.73 5.27
C TRP A 214 7.61 0.89 4.43
N ASP A 215 8.39 1.94 4.73
CA ASP A 215 9.66 2.25 4.09
C ASP A 215 10.62 1.08 4.16
N ASP A 216 11.31 0.82 3.05
CA ASP A 216 12.22 -0.31 2.91
C ASP A 216 13.51 -0.11 3.74
N ASN A 217 14.11 1.10 3.67
CA ASN A 217 15.30 1.46 4.44
C ASN A 217 15.53 2.98 4.47
N ILE A 218 14.67 3.73 5.14
CA ILE A 218 14.72 5.20 5.16
C ILE A 218 16.07 5.78 5.63
N LEU A 219 16.73 5.12 6.58
CA LEU A 219 18.02 5.60 7.11
C LEU A 219 19.19 5.48 6.13
N ALA A 220 19.03 4.70 5.06
CA ALA A 220 20.01 4.58 3.99
C ALA A 220 19.82 5.61 2.86
N ALA A 221 18.83 6.47 2.96
CA ALA A 221 18.69 7.62 2.07
C ALA A 221 19.81 8.65 2.31
N ASP A 222 20.01 9.56 1.35
CA ASP A 222 20.84 10.73 1.57
C ASP A 222 20.33 11.56 2.75
N ARG A 223 21.24 12.23 3.48
CA ARG A 223 20.88 13.04 4.64
C ARG A 223 19.86 14.13 4.31
N THR A 224 19.96 14.73 3.14
CA THR A 224 19.02 15.74 2.66
C THR A 224 17.60 15.19 2.47
N ILE A 225 17.43 13.87 2.48
CA ILE A 225 16.15 13.16 2.38
C ILE A 225 15.69 12.71 3.78
N TRP A 226 16.50 11.90 4.50
CA TRP A 226 16.03 11.30 5.75
C TRP A 226 15.89 12.31 6.89
N GLU A 227 16.78 13.31 7.01
CA GLU A 227 16.74 14.25 8.13
C GLU A 227 15.45 15.09 8.15
N PRO A 228 15.04 15.76 7.06
CA PRO A 228 13.77 16.50 7.05
C PRO A 228 12.55 15.59 7.21
N LEU A 229 12.58 14.35 6.70
CA LEU A 229 11.48 13.41 6.86
C LEU A 229 11.30 12.95 8.32
N LEU A 230 12.40 12.66 9.03
CA LEU A 230 12.33 12.34 10.45
C LEU A 230 11.84 13.55 11.27
N GLN A 231 12.29 14.77 10.92
CA GLN A 231 11.82 15.97 11.60
C GLN A 231 10.31 16.18 11.38
N GLU A 232 9.83 16.01 10.15
CA GLU A 232 8.40 16.10 9.82
C GLU A 232 7.57 15.10 10.65
N LEU A 233 8.04 13.86 10.80
CA LEU A 233 7.40 12.85 11.64
C LEU A 233 7.35 13.25 13.11
N ILE A 234 8.47 13.76 13.66
CA ILE A 234 8.57 14.23 15.05
C ILE A 234 7.59 15.38 15.29
N ASP A 235 7.48 16.31 14.34
CA ASP A 235 6.63 17.51 14.44
C ASP A 235 5.13 17.15 14.44
N THR A 236 4.73 16.00 13.90
CA THR A 236 3.34 15.52 14.01
C THR A 236 2.91 15.27 15.44
N LYS A 237 3.86 15.00 16.34
CA LYS A 237 3.63 14.54 17.73
C LYS A 237 2.80 13.26 17.83
N ARG A 238 2.65 12.51 16.73
CA ARG A 238 1.98 11.20 16.69
C ARG A 238 3.01 10.10 16.87
N PRO A 239 2.68 9.01 17.59
CA PRO A 239 3.52 7.82 17.59
C PRO A 239 3.65 7.26 16.18
N PHE A 240 4.87 6.96 15.77
CA PHE A 240 5.12 6.35 14.47
C PHE A 240 5.98 5.09 14.58
N GLN A 241 5.87 4.21 13.61
CA GLN A 241 6.56 2.94 13.60
C GLN A 241 7.01 2.59 12.18
N PHE A 242 8.27 2.18 12.06
CA PHE A 242 8.82 1.60 10.83
C PHE A 242 8.49 0.11 10.78
N ARG A 243 7.56 -0.26 9.91
CA ARG A 243 7.01 -1.62 9.88
C ARG A 243 7.98 -2.67 9.36
N GLN A 244 8.85 -2.29 8.41
CA GLN A 244 9.89 -3.15 7.86
C GLN A 244 11.15 -3.21 8.74
N GLY A 245 11.16 -2.46 9.84
CA GLY A 245 12.31 -2.29 10.72
C GLY A 245 13.24 -1.15 10.28
N LEU A 246 14.33 -0.98 11.00
CA LEU A 246 15.40 -0.04 10.71
C LEU A 246 16.72 -0.80 10.54
N ASP A 247 17.52 -0.39 9.56
CA ASP A 247 18.87 -0.94 9.39
C ASP A 247 19.79 -0.36 10.46
N GLU A 248 20.01 -1.10 11.56
CA GLU A 248 20.84 -0.69 12.69
C GLU A 248 22.28 -0.35 12.31
N ARG A 249 22.78 -0.92 11.20
CA ARG A 249 24.12 -0.61 10.68
C ARG A 249 24.25 0.85 10.27
N MET A 250 23.14 1.49 9.86
CA MET A 250 23.15 2.91 9.57
C MET A 250 23.36 3.75 10.83
N LEU A 251 22.83 3.31 11.98
CA LEU A 251 23.06 3.96 13.27
C LEU A 251 24.48 3.73 13.79
N ALA A 252 25.04 2.53 13.58
CA ALA A 252 26.33 2.15 14.12
C ALA A 252 27.53 2.56 13.27
N GLN A 253 27.37 2.67 11.95
CA GLN A 253 28.49 2.80 11.00
C GLN A 253 28.44 4.08 10.15
N SER A 254 27.29 4.76 10.07
CA SER A 254 27.18 6.00 9.34
C SER A 254 27.82 7.17 10.10
N PRO A 255 28.45 8.13 9.43
CA PRO A 255 28.88 9.38 10.05
C PRO A 255 27.75 10.15 10.73
N ASP A 256 26.51 9.98 10.27
CA ASP A 256 25.31 10.61 10.82
C ASP A 256 24.58 9.75 11.87
N GLY A 257 25.12 8.59 12.24
CA GLY A 257 24.46 7.61 13.11
C GLY A 257 24.03 8.18 14.47
N GLU A 258 24.85 9.01 15.08
CA GLU A 258 24.53 9.71 16.34
C GLU A 258 23.33 10.66 16.18
N LEU A 259 23.30 11.42 15.10
CA LEU A 259 22.19 12.34 14.79
C LEU A 259 20.89 11.54 14.53
N MET A 260 20.97 10.47 13.75
CA MET A 260 19.83 9.57 13.52
C MET A 260 19.26 9.02 14.82
N ALA A 261 20.13 8.49 15.69
CA ALA A 261 19.74 7.96 16.99
C ALA A 261 19.09 9.03 17.89
N LYS A 262 19.66 10.23 17.91
CA LYS A 262 19.12 11.37 18.65
C LYS A 262 17.73 11.77 18.14
N MET A 263 17.51 11.83 16.83
CA MET A 263 16.20 12.15 16.26
C MET A 263 15.18 11.05 16.55
N LEU A 264 15.55 9.79 16.37
CA LEU A 264 14.68 8.65 16.67
C LEU A 264 14.29 8.59 18.16
N SER A 265 15.17 9.02 19.07
CA SER A 265 14.85 9.08 20.50
C SER A 265 13.79 10.13 20.86
N GLN A 266 13.50 11.07 19.96
CA GLN A 266 12.43 12.06 20.12
C GLN A 266 11.08 11.54 19.59
N ALA A 267 11.05 10.39 18.91
CA ALA A 267 9.83 9.72 18.49
C ALA A 267 9.00 9.30 19.71
N LYS A 268 7.68 9.45 19.60
CA LYS A 268 6.75 9.01 20.66
C LYS A 268 6.47 7.52 20.57
#